data_9923422859fd870771dfcace407ddc53
#
_entry.id   9923422859fd870771dfcace407ddc53
#
_cell.length_a   1.000
_cell.length_b   1.000
_cell.length_c   1.000
_cell.angle_alpha   90.00
_cell.angle_beta   90.00
_cell.angle_gamma   90.00
#
_symmetry.space_group_name_H-M   'P 1'
#
loop_
_entity.id
_entity.type
_entity.pdbx_description
1 polymer ?
#
loop_
_entity_poly.entity_id
_entity_poly.type
_entity_poly.pdbx_seq_one_letter_code
_entity_poly.pdbx_strand_id
1 'polypeptide(L)'
;VTALSDIDRSPDVIARTWHGWAPHATAGDYERHYETAVSEHLRDVPGFCGARLLRRTDGADVEFTSIVYFADMASVHAFAGDDPSRAVVEPAARRALTRWDERVDHHEVAVMLD
;
A
#
# COMPACT_ATOMS: atom_id res chain seq x y z
N VAL A 1 7.30 2.78 16.71
CA VAL A 1 7.28 2.77 15.24
C VAL A 1 8.69 2.66 14.71
N THR A 2 8.92 1.68 13.87
CA THR A 2 10.20 1.54 13.20
C THR A 2 10.41 2.71 12.25
N ALA A 3 11.51 3.43 12.41
CA ALA A 3 11.87 4.49 11.50
C ALA A 3 12.20 3.90 10.12
N LEU A 4 11.91 4.63 9.04
CA LEU A 4 12.24 4.15 7.71
C LEU A 4 13.74 3.90 7.53
N SER A 5 14.58 4.65 8.23
CA SER A 5 16.04 4.45 8.24
C SER A 5 16.45 3.07 8.76
N ASP A 6 15.62 2.43 9.58
CA ASP A 6 15.90 1.08 10.07
C ASP A 6 15.65 0.03 9.00
N ILE A 7 14.85 0.34 7.99
CA ILE A 7 14.52 -0.58 6.90
C ILE A 7 15.71 -0.81 5.97
N ASP A 8 16.52 0.21 5.71
CA ASP A 8 17.62 0.11 4.74
C ASP A 8 18.73 -0.87 5.18
N ARG A 9 18.69 -1.29 6.44
CA ARG A 9 19.65 -2.26 6.99
C ARG A 9 19.28 -3.69 6.71
N SER A 10 18.07 -3.93 6.18
CA SER A 10 17.61 -5.26 5.85
C SER A 10 17.59 -5.44 4.33
N PRO A 11 18.43 -6.36 3.77
CA PRO A 11 18.46 -6.59 2.33
C PRO A 11 17.18 -7.24 1.79
N ASP A 12 16.30 -7.73 2.68
CA ASP A 12 15.11 -8.47 2.29
C ASP A 12 13.83 -7.63 2.28
N VAL A 13 13.93 -6.34 2.64
CA VAL A 13 12.75 -5.47 2.69
C VAL A 13 12.14 -5.33 1.30
N ILE A 14 10.83 -5.55 1.25
CA ILE A 14 10.04 -5.48 0.02
C ILE A 14 9.14 -4.25 0.07
N ALA A 15 9.11 -3.49 -1.03
CA ALA A 15 8.15 -2.43 -1.25
C ALA A 15 7.06 -2.94 -2.19
N ARG A 16 5.82 -2.95 -1.72
CA ARG A 16 4.64 -3.36 -2.49
C ARG A 16 3.95 -2.10 -2.98
N THR A 17 3.83 -1.93 -4.30
CA THR A 17 3.27 -0.72 -4.91
C THR A 17 1.99 -1.00 -5.67
N TRP A 18 1.04 -0.05 -5.58
CA TRP A 18 -0.28 -0.18 -6.18
C TRP A 18 -0.86 1.20 -6.48
N HIS A 19 -1.74 1.29 -7.46
CA HIS A 19 -2.41 2.53 -7.83
C HIS A 19 -3.93 2.36 -7.87
N GLY A 20 -4.62 3.42 -7.44
CA GLY A 20 -6.07 3.51 -7.54
C GLY A 20 -6.48 4.94 -7.83
N TRP A 21 -7.65 5.13 -8.42
CA TRP A 21 -8.17 6.45 -8.82
C TRP A 21 -9.56 6.66 -8.25
N ALA A 22 -9.81 7.85 -7.73
CA ALA A 22 -11.10 8.24 -7.18
C ALA A 22 -11.49 9.61 -7.71
N PRO A 23 -12.81 9.88 -7.91
CA PRO A 23 -13.26 11.25 -8.15
C PRO A 23 -12.90 12.13 -6.96
N HIS A 24 -12.74 13.42 -7.18
CA HIS A 24 -12.46 14.35 -6.08
C HIS A 24 -13.48 14.24 -4.94
N ALA A 25 -14.75 13.98 -5.28
CA ALA A 25 -15.82 13.87 -4.29
C ALA A 25 -15.63 12.74 -3.28
N THR A 26 -14.99 11.62 -3.67
CA THR A 26 -14.80 10.43 -2.81
C THR A 26 -13.36 10.16 -2.45
N ALA A 27 -12.42 10.98 -2.92
CA ALA A 27 -11.00 10.80 -2.62
C ALA A 27 -10.73 10.81 -1.10
N GLY A 28 -11.37 11.72 -0.37
CA GLY A 28 -11.25 11.79 1.09
C GLY A 28 -11.76 10.54 1.79
N ASP A 29 -12.80 9.92 1.24
CA ASP A 29 -13.34 8.66 1.78
C ASP A 29 -12.32 7.53 1.64
N TYR A 30 -11.62 7.48 0.52
CA TYR A 30 -10.57 6.48 0.33
C TYR A 30 -9.40 6.70 1.28
N GLU A 31 -8.97 7.95 1.47
CA GLU A 31 -7.89 8.28 2.42
C GLU A 31 -8.26 7.84 3.84
N ARG A 32 -9.49 8.09 4.25
CA ARG A 32 -9.98 7.68 5.57
C ARG A 32 -10.02 6.15 5.71
N HIS A 33 -10.47 5.47 4.67
CA HIS A 33 -10.46 4.00 4.64
C HIS A 33 -9.03 3.46 4.80
N TYR A 34 -8.06 4.07 4.12
CA TYR A 34 -6.66 3.67 4.20
C TYR A 34 -6.10 3.90 5.61
N GLU A 35 -6.37 5.05 6.20
CA GLU A 35 -5.89 5.39 7.55
C GLU A 35 -6.48 4.50 8.63
N THR A 36 -7.67 3.96 8.42
CA THR A 36 -8.39 3.17 9.42
C THR A 36 -8.32 1.68 9.11
N ALA A 37 -9.17 1.19 8.20
CA ALA A 37 -9.32 -0.24 7.97
C ALA A 37 -8.08 -0.90 7.37
N VAL A 38 -7.46 -0.26 6.38
CA VAL A 38 -6.23 -0.80 5.77
C VAL A 38 -5.09 -0.78 6.78
N SER A 39 -4.96 0.32 7.51
CA SER A 39 -3.94 0.47 8.55
C SER A 39 -4.06 -0.61 9.63
N GLU A 40 -5.28 -0.88 10.11
CA GLU A 40 -5.50 -1.93 11.10
C GLU A 40 -5.09 -3.29 10.57
N HIS A 41 -5.49 -3.62 9.34
CA HIS A 41 -5.15 -4.89 8.73
C HIS A 41 -3.63 -5.04 8.59
N LEU A 42 -2.94 -4.00 8.12
CA LEU A 42 -1.49 -4.02 7.95
C LEU A 42 -0.74 -4.19 9.27
N ARG A 43 -1.20 -3.51 10.33
CA ARG A 43 -0.54 -3.57 11.64
C ARG A 43 -0.61 -4.94 12.27
N ASP A 44 -1.57 -5.77 11.87
CA ASP A 44 -1.70 -7.14 12.36
C ASP A 44 -0.78 -8.10 11.61
N VAL A 45 -0.12 -7.67 10.54
CA VAL A 45 0.77 -8.53 9.76
C VAL A 45 2.18 -8.51 10.36
N PRO A 46 2.71 -9.65 10.80
CA PRO A 46 4.10 -9.73 11.24
C PRO A 46 5.02 -9.31 10.09
N GLY A 47 5.97 -8.42 10.37
CA GLY A 47 6.88 -7.93 9.35
C GLY A 47 6.41 -6.70 8.60
N PHE A 48 5.23 -6.16 8.92
CA PHE A 48 4.85 -4.84 8.41
C PHE A 48 5.81 -3.78 8.93
N CYS A 49 6.41 -3.01 8.01
CA CYS A 49 7.44 -2.01 8.35
C CYS A 49 7.00 -0.57 8.17
N GLY A 50 5.88 -0.33 7.50
CA GLY A 50 5.38 1.01 7.26
C GLY A 50 4.68 1.13 5.92
N ALA A 51 4.00 2.25 5.71
CA ALA A 51 3.26 2.49 4.48
C ALA A 51 3.21 3.97 4.16
N ARG A 52 3.03 4.27 2.89
CA ARG A 52 2.81 5.62 2.37
C ARG A 52 1.65 5.58 1.40
N LEU A 53 0.75 6.53 1.51
CA LEU A 53 -0.26 6.79 0.49
C LEU A 53 0.02 8.15 -0.12
N LEU A 54 0.39 8.17 -1.38
CA LEU A 54 0.65 9.39 -2.14
C LEU A 54 -0.58 9.73 -2.96
N ARG A 55 -0.80 11.00 -3.23
CA ARG A 55 -1.89 11.43 -4.08
C ARG A 55 -1.44 12.52 -5.03
N ARG A 56 -2.04 12.54 -6.22
CA ARG A 56 -1.89 13.66 -7.15
C ARG A 56 -3.17 13.82 -7.96
N THR A 57 -3.41 15.03 -8.43
CA THR A 57 -4.54 15.30 -9.34
C THR A 57 -4.24 14.68 -10.70
N ASP A 58 -5.23 13.97 -11.25
CA ASP A 58 -5.17 13.35 -12.57
C ASP A 58 -6.48 13.67 -13.29
N GLY A 59 -6.53 14.83 -13.95
CA GLY A 59 -7.76 15.32 -14.59
C GLY A 59 -8.89 15.51 -13.58
N ALA A 60 -10.00 14.83 -13.82
CA ALA A 60 -11.17 14.87 -12.92
C ALA A 60 -11.00 13.97 -11.69
N ASP A 61 -9.94 13.15 -11.65
CA ASP A 61 -9.70 12.20 -10.59
C ASP A 61 -8.51 12.58 -9.73
N VAL A 62 -8.40 11.89 -8.60
CA VAL A 62 -7.21 11.85 -7.77
C VAL A 62 -6.59 10.46 -7.95
N GLU A 63 -5.32 10.42 -8.35
CA GLU A 63 -4.56 9.18 -8.42
C GLU A 63 -3.87 8.95 -7.08
N PHE A 64 -4.08 7.77 -6.51
CA PHE A 64 -3.39 7.34 -5.31
C PHE A 64 -2.31 6.32 -5.66
N THR A 65 -1.15 6.46 -5.02
CA THR A 65 -0.08 5.47 -5.07
C THR A 65 0.16 4.97 -3.65
N SER A 66 -0.04 3.67 -3.43
CA SER A 66 0.23 3.04 -2.14
C SER A 66 1.59 2.35 -2.20
N ILE A 67 2.42 2.60 -1.19
CA ILE A 67 3.70 1.91 -1.02
C ILE A 67 3.69 1.32 0.38
N VAL A 68 3.72 -0.01 0.46
CA VAL A 68 3.75 -0.72 1.74
C VAL A 68 5.06 -1.48 1.85
N TYR A 69 5.74 -1.33 2.98
CA TYR A 69 7.02 -1.98 3.23
C TYR A 69 6.82 -3.18 4.14
N PHE A 70 7.37 -4.33 3.71
CA PHE A 70 7.35 -5.58 4.47
C PHE A 70 8.78 -6.09 4.67
N ALA A 71 9.02 -6.76 5.77
CA ALA A 71 10.35 -7.28 6.10
C ALA A 71 10.83 -8.35 5.11
N ASP A 72 9.89 -9.09 4.51
CA ASP A 72 10.20 -10.20 3.60
C ASP A 72 8.96 -10.61 2.80
N MET A 73 9.13 -11.53 1.88
CA MET A 73 8.00 -12.05 1.08
C MET A 73 7.03 -12.89 1.89
N ALA A 74 7.48 -13.53 2.97
CA ALA A 74 6.56 -14.28 3.84
C ALA A 74 5.52 -13.34 4.45
N SER A 75 5.92 -12.13 4.83
CA SER A 75 5.00 -11.10 5.34
C SER A 75 4.02 -10.63 4.25
N VAL A 76 4.50 -10.51 3.01
CA VAL A 76 3.62 -10.17 1.87
C VAL A 76 2.56 -11.26 1.70
N HIS A 77 2.93 -12.53 1.75
CA HIS A 77 1.97 -13.64 1.66
C HIS A 77 0.98 -13.63 2.81
N ALA A 78 1.42 -13.30 4.02
CA ALA A 78 0.53 -13.19 5.18
C ALA A 78 -0.54 -12.12 4.96
N PHE A 79 -0.20 -11.04 4.27
CA PHE A 79 -1.15 -9.97 3.95
C PHE A 79 -2.03 -10.30 2.74
N ALA A 80 -1.42 -10.76 1.66
CA ALA A 80 -2.08 -10.85 0.35
C ALA A 80 -2.59 -12.25 0.01
N GLY A 81 -2.19 -13.29 0.75
CA GLY A 81 -2.58 -14.66 0.48
C GLY A 81 -1.65 -15.35 -0.53
N ASP A 82 -2.19 -16.39 -1.18
CA ASP A 82 -1.39 -17.27 -2.04
C ASP A 82 -0.90 -16.62 -3.33
N ASP A 83 -1.65 -15.64 -3.84
CA ASP A 83 -1.23 -14.87 -5.03
C ASP A 83 -0.82 -13.47 -4.59
N PRO A 84 0.46 -13.24 -4.27
CA PRO A 84 0.91 -11.96 -3.74
C PRO A 84 0.83 -10.82 -4.76
N SER A 85 0.79 -11.12 -6.06
CA SER A 85 0.70 -10.10 -7.10
C SER A 85 -0.72 -9.56 -7.26
N ARG A 86 -1.71 -10.16 -6.62
CA ARG A 86 -3.09 -9.71 -6.69
C ARG A 86 -3.33 -8.57 -5.71
N ALA A 87 -4.01 -7.53 -6.18
CA ALA A 87 -4.38 -6.41 -5.31
C ALA A 87 -5.41 -6.84 -4.26
N VAL A 88 -5.25 -6.31 -3.04
CA VAL A 88 -6.23 -6.50 -1.97
C VAL A 88 -7.07 -5.22 -1.91
N VAL A 89 -8.27 -5.26 -2.52
CA VAL A 89 -9.16 -4.11 -2.61
C VAL A 89 -10.47 -4.44 -1.93
N GLU A 90 -10.65 -3.92 -0.73
CA GLU A 90 -11.82 -4.18 0.10
C GLU A 90 -13.06 -3.47 -0.45
N PRO A 91 -14.29 -3.93 -0.09
CA PRO A 91 -15.51 -3.32 -0.62
C PRO A 91 -15.62 -1.82 -0.41
N ALA A 92 -15.19 -1.30 0.75
CA ALA A 92 -15.22 0.13 1.00
C ALA A 92 -14.32 0.91 0.04
N ALA A 93 -13.14 0.36 -0.31
CA ALA A 93 -12.25 0.95 -1.30
C ALA A 93 -12.90 0.94 -2.68
N ARG A 94 -13.54 -0.17 -3.05
CA ARG A 94 -14.22 -0.28 -4.36
C ARG A 94 -15.34 0.74 -4.53
N ARG A 95 -16.01 1.10 -3.44
CA ARG A 95 -17.07 2.12 -3.49
C ARG A 95 -16.50 3.52 -3.70
N ALA A 96 -15.31 3.79 -3.21
CA ALA A 96 -14.68 5.10 -3.31
C ALA A 96 -13.89 5.31 -4.61
N LEU A 97 -13.42 4.23 -5.23
CA LEU A 97 -12.55 4.26 -6.40
C LEU A 97 -13.33 4.07 -7.70
N THR A 98 -12.91 4.75 -8.77
CA THR A 98 -13.45 4.54 -10.12
C THR A 98 -12.74 3.40 -10.83
N ARG A 99 -11.45 3.24 -10.58
CA ARG A 99 -10.63 2.16 -11.12
C ARG A 99 -9.41 1.94 -10.25
N TRP A 100 -8.76 0.82 -10.41
CA TRP A 100 -7.55 0.48 -9.67
C TRP A 100 -6.78 -0.60 -10.42
N ASP A 101 -5.50 -0.74 -10.07
CA ASP A 101 -4.68 -1.82 -10.62
C ASP A 101 -5.12 -3.15 -10.00
N GLU A 102 -5.41 -4.14 -10.84
CA GLU A 102 -5.75 -5.50 -10.39
C GLU A 102 -4.52 -6.23 -9.86
N ARG A 103 -3.33 -5.81 -10.28
CA ARG A 103 -2.06 -6.38 -9.88
C ARG A 103 -1.21 -5.34 -9.20
N VAL A 104 -0.34 -5.80 -8.33
CA VAL A 104 0.63 -4.96 -7.64
C VAL A 104 2.03 -5.37 -8.05
N ASP A 105 2.98 -4.46 -7.84
CA ASP A 105 4.39 -4.75 -8.08
C ASP A 105 5.12 -4.87 -6.75
N HIS A 106 6.12 -5.75 -6.70
CA HIS A 106 6.99 -5.90 -5.56
C HIS A 106 8.42 -5.56 -5.98
N HIS A 107 9.08 -4.77 -5.14
CA HIS A 107 10.45 -4.33 -5.37
C HIS A 107 11.29 -4.62 -4.15
N GLU A 108 12.54 -5.01 -4.36
CA GLU A 108 13.51 -5.01 -3.27
C GLU A 108 13.90 -3.57 -3.00
N VAL A 109 13.97 -3.18 -1.73
CA VAL A 109 14.47 -1.86 -1.37
C VAL A 109 15.99 -1.91 -1.43
N ALA A 110 16.55 -1.36 -2.51
CA ALA A 110 17.98 -1.39 -2.71
C ALA A 110 18.72 -0.36 -1.84
N VAL A 111 18.12 0.82 -1.68
CA VAL A 111 18.72 1.92 -0.90
C VAL A 111 17.59 2.71 -0.25
N MET A 112 17.74 3.06 1.01
CA MET A 112 16.85 3.97 1.71
C MET A 112 17.70 5.11 2.29
N LEU A 113 17.38 6.34 1.93
CA LEU A 113 18.04 7.52 2.47
C LEU A 113 17.02 8.35 3.25
N ASP A 114 17.44 8.86 4.41
CA ASP A 114 16.63 9.74 5.24
C ASP A 114 16.86 11.20 4.93
#